data_8378d6df3400fbffcd43667dbbe547ef
#
_entry.id   8378d6df3400fbffcd43667dbbe547ef
#
_cell.length_a   1.000
_cell.length_b   1.000
_cell.length_c   1.000
_cell.angle_alpha   90.00
_cell.angle_beta   90.00
_cell.angle_gamma   90.00
#
_symmetry.space_group_name_H-M   'P 1'
#
loop_
_entity.id
_entity.type
_entity.pdbx_description
1 polymer ?
#
loop_
_entity_poly.entity_id
_entity_poly.type
_entity_poly.pdbx_seq_one_letter_code
_entity_poly.pdbx_strand_id
1 'polypeptide(L)'
;MFQLQWIWHNLKGYRKFYVTALVLSIVCNALYLTTPYFSKELVDKFLSSKDALFNLEHERKLFWLLLAGMVGFTLLRTICQYTCNMTYELSSQGMIYRIRTHLFRRIENQDMEFYDRNRTGDLMTRLTGDLDMVRHAVAFVFKGMLESCSLFIASSVYFFMVSWKMALLLLAVTPFIFGVVVLLDKKAKPVYVDLREKLSQMNTDAQENISGNRVVKAFAREDYEIEKFQKANKEYSDANKKASLLWLKFFPYMEAFANALSVVMLLGGGFFLIKGEITIGEYVAISGLIWGIANPVRNLGIYVNDMQRFMASAMKVIEIYYARPIITDREDAVDQTERLHGDVEFKDVTFKFGKHIVLDDVNFKIKAGQTVAIMGETGSGKTSLINLIPRFYDANSGEVLVDGVNVRKRKLSQLRSQIGMATQDVLLFSDTIDGNIAYGDSDMSEEDVKHYAKLAAANEFVEKMPDGYETIVGERGVGLSGGQKQRLSLARALAIKPAILILDDTTSAVDMETEKYIQDSLRNLDFPCTKIIIAQRISSTKDADVIIILDDGKITEMGTHDELIAKKGYYYKMFKLQNDGFGKEAV
;
A
#
# COMPACT_ATOMS: atom_id res chain seq x y z
N MET A 1 -13.81 0.43 -18.30
CA MET A 1 -14.19 -0.94 -18.72
C MET A 1 -13.14 -1.98 -18.29
N PHE A 2 -11.85 -1.71 -18.47
CA PHE A 2 -10.75 -2.62 -18.05
C PHE A 2 -10.78 -2.99 -16.56
N GLN A 3 -11.02 -2.02 -15.65
CA GLN A 3 -11.07 -2.25 -14.20
C GLN A 3 -12.17 -3.25 -13.79
N LEU A 4 -13.34 -3.19 -14.44
CA LEU A 4 -14.44 -4.14 -14.18
C LEU A 4 -14.11 -5.55 -14.69
N GLN A 5 -13.44 -5.65 -15.85
CA GLN A 5 -12.96 -6.93 -16.38
C GLN A 5 -11.89 -7.53 -15.47
N TRP A 6 -11.01 -6.69 -14.93
CA TRP A 6 -9.98 -7.09 -13.97
C TRP A 6 -10.58 -7.63 -12.68
N ILE A 7 -11.61 -6.97 -12.11
CA ILE A 7 -12.36 -7.48 -10.95
C ILE A 7 -12.96 -8.84 -11.28
N TRP A 8 -13.65 -8.94 -12.41
CA TRP A 8 -14.30 -10.19 -12.82
C TRP A 8 -13.28 -11.34 -12.97
N HIS A 9 -12.09 -11.03 -13.46
CA HIS A 9 -11.01 -12.01 -13.53
C HIS A 9 -10.57 -12.46 -12.12
N ASN A 10 -10.39 -11.52 -11.19
CA ASN A 10 -9.92 -11.81 -9.83
C ASN A 10 -10.99 -12.45 -8.93
N LEU A 11 -12.26 -12.37 -9.31
CA LEU A 11 -13.36 -13.13 -8.69
C LEU A 11 -13.35 -14.63 -9.07
N LYS A 12 -12.40 -15.11 -9.89
CA LYS A 12 -12.28 -16.54 -10.25
C LYS A 12 -12.21 -17.38 -8.97
N GLY A 13 -13.13 -18.38 -8.84
CA GLY A 13 -13.33 -19.18 -7.63
C GLY A 13 -14.53 -18.72 -6.81
N TYR A 14 -14.83 -17.43 -6.78
CA TYR A 14 -15.97 -16.84 -6.08
C TYR A 14 -17.09 -16.36 -7.03
N ARG A 15 -16.91 -16.48 -8.35
CA ARG A 15 -17.89 -15.99 -9.35
C ARG A 15 -19.28 -16.56 -9.16
N LYS A 16 -19.38 -17.85 -8.87
CA LYS A 16 -20.68 -18.51 -8.64
C LYS A 16 -21.41 -17.88 -7.43
N PHE A 17 -20.68 -17.70 -6.33
CA PHE A 17 -21.22 -17.06 -5.12
C PHE A 17 -21.64 -15.61 -5.42
N TYR A 18 -20.80 -14.85 -6.11
CA TYR A 18 -21.09 -13.47 -6.44
C TYR A 18 -22.31 -13.33 -7.35
N VAL A 19 -22.45 -14.19 -8.39
CA VAL A 19 -23.63 -14.21 -9.25
C VAL A 19 -24.88 -14.64 -8.48
N THR A 20 -24.76 -15.64 -7.60
CA THR A 20 -25.88 -16.04 -6.71
C THR A 20 -26.34 -14.86 -5.84
N ALA A 21 -25.39 -14.08 -5.29
CA ALA A 21 -25.72 -12.88 -4.52
C ALA A 21 -26.44 -11.82 -5.36
N LEU A 22 -26.00 -11.58 -6.62
CA LEU A 22 -26.68 -10.67 -7.56
C LEU A 22 -28.13 -11.11 -7.82
N VAL A 23 -28.34 -12.39 -8.08
CA VAL A 23 -29.70 -12.94 -8.29
C VAL A 23 -30.54 -12.82 -7.03
N LEU A 24 -29.93 -13.14 -5.87
CA LEU A 24 -30.62 -13.06 -4.59
C LEU A 24 -31.01 -11.62 -4.22
N SER A 25 -30.20 -10.61 -4.58
CA SER A 25 -30.56 -9.18 -4.44
C SER A 25 -31.84 -8.83 -5.20
N ILE A 26 -31.96 -9.31 -6.44
CA ILE A 26 -33.16 -9.07 -7.25
C ILE A 26 -34.38 -9.77 -6.63
N VAL A 27 -34.21 -11.02 -6.16
CA VAL A 27 -35.27 -11.77 -5.45
C VAL A 27 -35.68 -11.03 -4.17
N CYS A 28 -34.76 -10.51 -3.38
CA CYS A 28 -35.06 -9.72 -2.18
C CYS A 28 -35.90 -8.48 -2.51
N ASN A 29 -35.61 -7.78 -3.60
CA ASN A 29 -36.40 -6.64 -4.04
C ASN A 29 -37.78 -7.02 -4.58
N ALA A 30 -37.91 -8.18 -5.24
CA ALA A 30 -39.23 -8.71 -5.62
C ALA A 30 -40.05 -9.08 -4.38
N LEU A 31 -39.44 -9.72 -3.39
CA LEU A 31 -40.11 -10.03 -2.11
C LEU A 31 -40.51 -8.76 -1.32
N TYR A 32 -39.80 -7.65 -1.53
CA TYR A 32 -40.19 -6.36 -0.94
C TYR A 32 -41.59 -5.90 -1.38
N LEU A 33 -42.01 -6.23 -2.61
CA LEU A 33 -43.33 -5.87 -3.14
C LEU A 33 -44.46 -6.69 -2.52
N THR A 34 -44.18 -7.82 -1.85
CA THR A 34 -45.18 -8.67 -1.26
C THR A 34 -45.89 -8.00 -0.07
N THR A 35 -45.16 -7.25 0.76
CA THR A 35 -45.71 -6.55 1.93
C THR A 35 -46.78 -5.53 1.53
N PRO A 36 -46.58 -4.60 0.57
CA PRO A 36 -47.62 -3.72 0.06
C PRO A 36 -48.82 -4.45 -0.54
N TYR A 37 -48.58 -5.56 -1.25
CA TYR A 37 -49.64 -6.39 -1.81
C TYR A 37 -50.55 -6.98 -0.70
N PHE A 38 -49.99 -7.60 0.33
CA PHE A 38 -50.78 -8.10 1.46
C PHE A 38 -51.47 -6.96 2.22
N SER A 39 -50.83 -5.80 2.38
CA SER A 39 -51.46 -4.63 2.99
C SER A 39 -52.68 -4.15 2.18
N LYS A 40 -52.58 -4.14 0.84
CA LYS A 40 -53.69 -3.82 -0.05
C LYS A 40 -54.87 -4.75 0.21
N GLU A 41 -54.66 -6.07 0.14
CA GLU A 41 -55.71 -7.06 0.30
C GLU A 41 -56.38 -6.98 1.69
N LEU A 42 -55.58 -6.78 2.75
CA LEU A 42 -56.12 -6.62 4.11
C LEU A 42 -57.01 -5.37 4.24
N VAL A 43 -56.52 -4.24 3.69
CA VAL A 43 -57.27 -2.97 3.77
C VAL A 43 -58.56 -3.05 2.97
N ASP A 44 -58.50 -3.52 1.72
CA ASP A 44 -59.67 -3.55 0.84
C ASP A 44 -60.75 -4.51 1.35
N LYS A 45 -60.39 -5.72 1.85
CA LYS A 45 -61.38 -6.73 2.28
C LYS A 45 -61.87 -6.52 3.69
N PHE A 46 -61.03 -6.13 4.63
CA PHE A 46 -61.36 -6.13 6.05
C PHE A 46 -61.47 -4.76 6.72
N LEU A 47 -60.91 -3.69 6.12
CA LEU A 47 -60.96 -2.36 6.73
C LEU A 47 -61.85 -1.39 5.98
N SER A 48 -61.92 -1.48 4.65
CA SER A 48 -62.61 -0.50 3.80
C SER A 48 -63.93 -1.00 3.24
N SER A 49 -64.26 -2.29 3.41
CA SER A 49 -65.53 -2.88 2.97
C SER A 49 -66.67 -2.41 3.85
N LYS A 50 -67.85 -2.14 3.25
CA LYS A 50 -69.08 -1.84 4.00
C LYS A 50 -69.49 -2.98 4.93
N ASP A 51 -69.09 -4.20 4.60
CA ASP A 51 -69.32 -5.42 5.37
C ASP A 51 -68.09 -5.89 6.14
N ALA A 52 -67.22 -4.97 6.56
CA ALA A 52 -65.92 -5.28 7.20
C ALA A 52 -66.07 -6.19 8.44
N LEU A 53 -67.06 -5.92 9.31
CA LEU A 53 -67.34 -6.74 10.49
C LEU A 53 -67.86 -8.14 10.10
N PHE A 54 -68.73 -8.21 9.09
CA PHE A 54 -69.27 -9.48 8.57
C PHE A 54 -68.12 -10.29 7.93
N ASN A 55 -67.29 -9.67 7.13
CA ASN A 55 -66.13 -10.32 6.50
C ASN A 55 -65.12 -10.81 7.56
N LEU A 56 -64.90 -10.07 8.64
CA LEU A 56 -64.02 -10.48 9.74
C LEU A 56 -64.52 -11.74 10.45
N GLU A 57 -65.85 -11.88 10.61
CA GLU A 57 -66.47 -13.07 11.23
C GLU A 57 -66.46 -14.26 10.26
N HIS A 58 -66.85 -14.08 9.01
CA HIS A 58 -67.05 -15.16 8.05
C HIS A 58 -65.74 -15.57 7.34
N GLU A 59 -64.83 -14.65 7.07
CA GLU A 59 -63.56 -14.91 6.40
C GLU A 59 -62.35 -14.88 7.38
N ARG A 60 -62.57 -15.20 8.63
CA ARG A 60 -61.56 -15.19 9.69
C ARG A 60 -60.29 -15.97 9.33
N LYS A 61 -60.45 -17.07 8.59
CA LYS A 61 -59.29 -17.88 8.10
C LYS A 61 -58.45 -17.10 7.08
N LEU A 62 -59.09 -16.35 6.18
CA LEU A 62 -58.40 -15.57 5.18
C LEU A 62 -57.62 -14.39 5.81
N PHE A 63 -58.21 -13.73 6.82
CA PHE A 63 -57.54 -12.69 7.59
C PHE A 63 -56.23 -13.19 8.23
N TRP A 64 -56.28 -14.31 8.93
CA TRP A 64 -55.10 -14.91 9.55
C TRP A 64 -54.09 -15.42 8.51
N LEU A 65 -54.55 -15.94 7.36
CA LEU A 65 -53.72 -16.39 6.28
C LEU A 65 -52.94 -15.22 5.66
N LEU A 66 -53.58 -14.07 5.43
CA LEU A 66 -52.92 -12.86 4.91
C LEU A 66 -51.90 -12.32 5.91
N LEU A 67 -52.23 -12.27 7.20
CA LEU A 67 -51.26 -11.89 8.25
C LEU A 67 -50.06 -12.84 8.32
N ALA A 68 -50.34 -14.15 8.35
CA ALA A 68 -49.28 -15.16 8.35
C ALA A 68 -48.42 -15.09 7.09
N GLY A 69 -49.02 -14.85 5.93
CA GLY A 69 -48.32 -14.59 4.67
C GLY A 69 -47.41 -13.38 4.76
N MET A 70 -47.93 -12.25 5.24
CA MET A 70 -47.13 -11.02 5.41
C MET A 70 -45.91 -11.24 6.32
N VAL A 71 -46.09 -11.92 7.45
CA VAL A 71 -45.00 -12.27 8.37
C VAL A 71 -44.04 -13.26 7.70
N GLY A 72 -44.55 -14.33 7.09
CA GLY A 72 -43.77 -15.39 6.45
C GLY A 72 -42.89 -14.85 5.31
N PHE A 73 -43.45 -14.02 4.40
CA PHE A 73 -42.69 -13.41 3.32
C PHE A 73 -41.66 -12.37 3.83
N THR A 74 -42.00 -11.65 4.91
CA THR A 74 -41.03 -10.73 5.54
C THR A 74 -39.85 -11.49 6.15
N LEU A 75 -40.12 -12.61 6.85
CA LEU A 75 -39.07 -13.49 7.39
C LEU A 75 -38.21 -14.08 6.26
N LEU A 76 -38.86 -14.62 5.21
CA LEU A 76 -38.16 -15.15 4.05
C LEU A 76 -37.24 -14.09 3.41
N ARG A 77 -37.75 -12.87 3.20
CA ARG A 77 -36.97 -11.75 2.70
C ARG A 77 -35.77 -11.45 3.59
N THR A 78 -35.97 -11.42 4.92
CA THR A 78 -34.87 -11.14 5.87
C THR A 78 -33.77 -12.21 5.80
N ILE A 79 -34.16 -13.50 5.71
CA ILE A 79 -33.21 -14.62 5.54
C ILE A 79 -32.46 -14.48 4.20
N CYS A 80 -33.19 -14.21 3.10
CA CYS A 80 -32.58 -13.97 1.79
C CYS A 80 -31.61 -12.79 1.82
N GLN A 81 -31.98 -11.68 2.45
CA GLN A 81 -31.15 -10.49 2.57
C GLN A 81 -29.86 -10.76 3.38
N TYR A 82 -29.99 -11.49 4.50
CA TYR A 82 -28.84 -11.92 5.29
C TYR A 82 -27.89 -12.79 4.47
N THR A 83 -28.41 -13.82 3.80
CA THR A 83 -27.63 -14.73 2.95
C THR A 83 -26.97 -13.97 1.80
N CYS A 84 -27.68 -13.04 1.18
CA CYS A 84 -27.17 -12.16 0.13
C CYS A 84 -25.97 -11.32 0.64
N ASN A 85 -26.12 -10.63 1.76
CA ASN A 85 -25.08 -9.81 2.35
C ASN A 85 -23.85 -10.64 2.71
N MET A 86 -24.04 -11.79 3.35
CA MET A 86 -22.97 -12.72 3.71
C MET A 86 -22.21 -13.22 2.48
N THR A 87 -22.93 -13.56 1.40
CA THR A 87 -22.33 -14.05 0.16
C THR A 87 -21.53 -12.97 -0.57
N TYR A 88 -22.00 -11.71 -0.59
CA TYR A 88 -21.24 -10.58 -1.11
C TYR A 88 -19.96 -10.36 -0.31
N GLU A 89 -20.06 -10.35 1.02
CA GLU A 89 -18.88 -10.11 1.88
C GLU A 89 -17.85 -11.21 1.73
N LEU A 90 -18.24 -12.49 1.78
CA LEU A 90 -17.34 -13.62 1.57
C LEU A 90 -16.66 -13.57 0.19
N SER A 91 -17.39 -13.22 -0.86
CA SER A 91 -16.84 -13.11 -2.21
C SER A 91 -15.82 -11.97 -2.33
N SER A 92 -16.14 -10.82 -1.73
CA SER A 92 -15.25 -9.66 -1.75
C SER A 92 -13.98 -9.88 -0.94
N GLN A 93 -14.09 -10.46 0.27
CA GLN A 93 -12.94 -10.79 1.12
C GLN A 93 -12.03 -11.84 0.46
N GLY A 94 -12.61 -12.90 -0.11
CA GLY A 94 -11.85 -13.92 -0.82
C GLY A 94 -11.11 -13.37 -2.04
N MET A 95 -11.73 -12.44 -2.76
CA MET A 95 -11.10 -11.74 -3.88
C MET A 95 -9.91 -10.88 -3.40
N ILE A 96 -10.12 -10.06 -2.36
CA ILE A 96 -9.08 -9.17 -1.82
C ILE A 96 -7.90 -9.95 -1.25
N TYR A 97 -8.15 -11.04 -0.53
CA TYR A 97 -7.07 -11.91 -0.06
C TYR A 97 -6.14 -12.34 -1.21
N ARG A 98 -6.73 -12.79 -2.31
CA ARG A 98 -5.94 -13.21 -3.50
C ARG A 98 -5.19 -12.05 -4.15
N ILE A 99 -5.84 -10.89 -4.32
CA ILE A 99 -5.21 -9.71 -4.91
C ILE A 99 -4.06 -9.24 -4.01
N ARG A 100 -4.27 -9.14 -2.69
CA ARG A 100 -3.25 -8.70 -1.74
C ARG A 100 -2.03 -9.61 -1.74
N THR A 101 -2.24 -10.94 -1.70
CA THR A 101 -1.15 -11.91 -1.78
C THR A 101 -0.38 -11.80 -3.11
N HIS A 102 -1.09 -11.61 -4.22
CA HIS A 102 -0.44 -11.42 -5.52
C HIS A 102 0.34 -10.11 -5.60
N LEU A 103 -0.24 -9.00 -5.10
CA LEU A 103 0.43 -7.69 -5.05
C LEU A 103 1.69 -7.74 -4.19
N PHE A 104 1.59 -8.31 -2.99
CA PHE A 104 2.74 -8.44 -2.10
C PHE A 104 3.87 -9.21 -2.78
N ARG A 105 3.55 -10.38 -3.38
CA ARG A 105 4.53 -11.15 -4.15
C ARG A 105 5.10 -10.36 -5.34
N ARG A 106 4.29 -9.51 -5.99
CA ARG A 106 4.77 -8.66 -7.08
C ARG A 106 5.71 -7.58 -6.59
N ILE A 107 5.41 -6.95 -5.46
CA ILE A 107 6.27 -5.95 -4.83
C ILE A 107 7.61 -6.59 -4.45
N GLU A 108 7.61 -7.71 -3.72
CA GLU A 108 8.83 -8.41 -3.29
C GLU A 108 9.75 -8.83 -4.47
N ASN A 109 9.17 -9.14 -5.61
CA ASN A 109 9.94 -9.55 -6.80
C ASN A 109 10.35 -8.37 -7.70
N GLN A 110 10.18 -7.11 -7.27
CA GLN A 110 10.65 -5.96 -8.04
C GLN A 110 12.16 -5.75 -7.90
N ASP A 111 12.72 -5.01 -8.84
CA ASP A 111 14.11 -4.55 -8.80
C ASP A 111 14.28 -3.26 -7.98
N MET A 112 15.52 -2.87 -7.70
CA MET A 112 15.80 -1.68 -6.91
C MET A 112 15.35 -0.38 -7.60
N GLU A 113 15.36 -0.32 -8.92
CA GLU A 113 14.88 0.83 -9.68
C GLU A 113 13.38 1.11 -9.43
N PHE A 114 12.59 0.06 -9.23
CA PHE A 114 11.19 0.19 -8.84
C PHE A 114 11.06 0.86 -7.46
N TYR A 115 11.89 0.47 -6.48
CA TYR A 115 11.86 1.04 -5.13
C TYR A 115 12.40 2.48 -5.09
N ASP A 116 13.37 2.81 -5.94
CA ASP A 116 13.87 4.19 -6.08
C ASP A 116 12.78 5.14 -6.60
N ARG A 117 11.89 4.63 -7.48
CA ARG A 117 10.79 5.42 -8.07
C ARG A 117 9.55 5.48 -7.20
N ASN A 118 9.34 4.52 -6.29
CA ASN A 118 8.13 4.39 -5.51
C ASN A 118 8.41 4.53 -4.01
N ARG A 119 7.71 5.44 -3.36
CA ARG A 119 7.84 5.60 -1.90
C ARG A 119 7.19 4.42 -1.18
N THR A 120 7.84 3.91 -0.14
CA THR A 120 7.31 2.80 0.69
C THR A 120 5.89 3.07 1.20
N GLY A 121 5.60 4.31 1.65
CA GLY A 121 4.27 4.70 2.11
C GLY A 121 3.18 4.61 1.01
N ASP A 122 3.55 4.90 -0.24
CA ASP A 122 2.63 4.75 -1.37
C ASP A 122 2.35 3.26 -1.63
N LEU A 123 3.35 2.40 -1.62
CA LEU A 123 3.19 0.94 -1.77
C LEU A 123 2.31 0.36 -0.67
N MET A 124 2.51 0.79 0.59
CA MET A 124 1.65 0.40 1.71
C MET A 124 0.20 0.83 1.49
N THR A 125 -0.03 2.05 0.98
CA THR A 125 -1.38 2.55 0.68
C THR A 125 -2.06 1.69 -0.40
N ARG A 126 -1.30 1.16 -1.41
CA ARG A 126 -1.85 0.23 -2.42
C ARG A 126 -2.30 -1.09 -1.80
N LEU A 127 -1.51 -1.63 -0.84
CA LEU A 127 -1.81 -2.89 -0.15
C LEU A 127 -2.96 -2.78 0.86
N THR A 128 -3.29 -1.57 1.30
CA THR A 128 -4.31 -1.29 2.33
C THR A 128 -5.46 -0.46 1.77
N GLY A 129 -5.39 0.85 1.82
CA GLY A 129 -6.49 1.76 1.53
C GLY A 129 -7.06 1.66 0.10
N ASP A 130 -6.20 1.56 -0.93
CA ASP A 130 -6.68 1.42 -2.31
C ASP A 130 -7.35 0.06 -2.54
N LEU A 131 -6.84 -1.02 -1.93
CA LEU A 131 -7.51 -2.32 -1.97
C LEU A 131 -8.84 -2.32 -1.20
N ASP A 132 -8.94 -1.62 -0.08
CA ASP A 132 -10.20 -1.50 0.66
C ASP A 132 -11.26 -0.74 -0.14
N MET A 133 -10.87 0.27 -0.93
CA MET A 133 -11.78 0.93 -1.87
C MET A 133 -12.26 -0.02 -2.97
N VAL A 134 -11.41 -0.91 -3.47
CA VAL A 134 -11.81 -1.97 -4.43
C VAL A 134 -12.78 -2.94 -3.77
N ARG A 135 -12.54 -3.37 -2.54
CA ARG A 135 -13.45 -4.24 -1.76
C ARG A 135 -14.80 -3.56 -1.57
N HIS A 136 -14.78 -2.29 -1.12
CA HIS A 136 -16.01 -1.51 -0.92
C HIS A 136 -16.86 -1.43 -2.19
N ALA A 137 -16.23 -1.22 -3.33
CA ALA A 137 -16.96 -1.20 -4.60
C ALA A 137 -17.65 -2.54 -4.90
N VAL A 138 -16.95 -3.66 -4.71
CA VAL A 138 -17.49 -5.01 -4.99
C VAL A 138 -18.56 -5.42 -3.98
N ALA A 139 -18.35 -5.13 -2.69
CA ALA A 139 -19.28 -5.54 -1.62
C ALA A 139 -20.52 -4.63 -1.52
N PHE A 140 -20.39 -3.32 -1.77
CA PHE A 140 -21.42 -2.34 -1.47
C PHE A 140 -21.88 -1.52 -2.69
N VAL A 141 -20.95 -0.97 -3.50
CA VAL A 141 -21.34 -0.05 -4.58
C VAL A 141 -22.09 -0.78 -5.68
N PHE A 142 -21.54 -1.86 -6.23
CA PHE A 142 -22.18 -2.62 -7.31
C PHE A 142 -23.49 -3.27 -6.84
N LYS A 143 -23.51 -3.80 -5.62
CA LYS A 143 -24.71 -4.32 -4.98
C LYS A 143 -25.75 -3.22 -4.84
N GLY A 144 -25.39 -2.09 -4.21
CA GLY A 144 -26.31 -0.98 -3.95
C GLY A 144 -26.88 -0.37 -5.23
N MET A 145 -26.07 -0.26 -6.29
CA MET A 145 -26.55 0.16 -7.61
C MET A 145 -27.58 -0.84 -8.18
N LEU A 146 -27.29 -2.14 -8.14
CA LEU A 146 -28.20 -3.17 -8.62
C LEU A 146 -29.52 -3.18 -7.81
N GLU A 147 -29.42 -3.14 -6.47
CA GLU A 147 -30.59 -3.09 -5.57
C GLU A 147 -31.43 -1.83 -5.82
N SER A 148 -30.81 -0.67 -5.95
CA SER A 148 -31.50 0.58 -6.23
C SER A 148 -32.19 0.58 -7.59
N CYS A 149 -31.47 0.15 -8.64
CA CYS A 149 -32.05 0.07 -9.98
C CYS A 149 -33.22 -0.94 -10.04
N SER A 150 -33.03 -2.13 -9.48
CA SER A 150 -34.08 -3.15 -9.48
C SER A 150 -35.29 -2.76 -8.65
N LEU A 151 -35.09 -2.10 -7.50
CA LEU A 151 -36.20 -1.58 -6.67
C LEU A 151 -36.96 -0.45 -7.36
N PHE A 152 -36.25 0.49 -8.00
CA PHE A 152 -36.88 1.57 -8.79
C PHE A 152 -37.75 1.02 -9.93
N ILE A 153 -37.21 0.05 -10.69
CA ILE A 153 -37.94 -0.59 -11.78
C ILE A 153 -39.16 -1.33 -11.24
N ALA A 154 -38.96 -2.16 -10.20
CA ALA A 154 -40.03 -2.97 -9.61
C ALA A 154 -41.17 -2.10 -9.02
N SER A 155 -40.84 -1.03 -8.30
CA SER A 155 -41.82 -0.07 -7.78
C SER A 155 -42.55 0.69 -8.89
N SER A 156 -41.82 1.12 -9.92
CA SER A 156 -42.42 1.78 -11.08
C SER A 156 -43.40 0.87 -11.81
N VAL A 157 -43.00 -0.40 -12.09
CA VAL A 157 -43.88 -1.40 -12.72
C VAL A 157 -45.13 -1.61 -11.89
N TYR A 158 -45.00 -1.78 -10.55
CA TYR A 158 -46.12 -1.91 -9.67
C TYR A 158 -47.08 -0.73 -9.73
N PHE A 159 -46.57 0.51 -9.74
CA PHE A 159 -47.41 1.72 -9.87
C PHE A 159 -48.16 1.77 -11.20
N PHE A 160 -47.52 1.39 -12.31
CA PHE A 160 -48.19 1.32 -13.61
C PHE A 160 -49.29 0.24 -13.65
N MET A 161 -49.09 -0.90 -12.94
CA MET A 161 -50.09 -1.96 -12.84
C MET A 161 -51.35 -1.52 -12.06
N VAL A 162 -51.15 -0.69 -11.01
CA VAL A 162 -52.26 -0.18 -10.19
C VAL A 162 -52.96 0.99 -10.90
N SER A 163 -52.21 2.02 -11.29
CA SER A 163 -52.78 3.17 -11.99
C SER A 163 -51.68 3.87 -12.79
N TRP A 164 -51.77 3.85 -14.15
CA TRP A 164 -50.81 4.53 -15.02
C TRP A 164 -50.78 6.07 -14.82
N LYS A 165 -51.94 6.67 -14.44
CA LYS A 165 -52.03 8.10 -14.13
C LYS A 165 -51.24 8.45 -12.89
N MET A 166 -51.39 7.63 -11.86
CA MET A 166 -50.67 7.77 -10.58
C MET A 166 -49.15 7.54 -10.76
N ALA A 167 -48.76 6.53 -11.54
CA ALA A 167 -47.38 6.28 -11.90
C ALA A 167 -46.72 7.46 -12.58
N LEU A 168 -47.38 8.04 -13.60
CA LEU A 168 -46.86 9.22 -14.30
C LEU A 168 -46.75 10.44 -13.37
N LEU A 169 -47.74 10.65 -12.49
CA LEU A 169 -47.72 11.75 -11.52
C LEU A 169 -46.51 11.66 -10.58
N LEU A 170 -46.23 10.47 -10.03
CA LEU A 170 -45.11 10.25 -9.14
C LEU A 170 -43.76 10.31 -9.87
N LEU A 171 -43.66 9.70 -11.05
CA LEU A 171 -42.44 9.75 -11.86
C LEU A 171 -42.11 11.15 -12.39
N ALA A 172 -43.10 12.02 -12.59
CA ALA A 172 -42.87 13.40 -12.99
C ALA A 172 -42.08 14.23 -11.95
N VAL A 173 -42.09 13.82 -10.68
CA VAL A 173 -41.30 14.47 -9.60
C VAL A 173 -39.82 14.08 -9.66
N THR A 174 -39.50 12.88 -10.16
CA THR A 174 -38.12 12.34 -10.12
C THR A 174 -37.09 13.19 -10.88
N PRO A 175 -37.36 13.80 -12.04
CA PRO A 175 -36.40 14.68 -12.72
C PRO A 175 -36.04 15.93 -11.90
N PHE A 176 -36.95 16.43 -11.09
CA PHE A 176 -36.68 17.59 -10.22
C PHE A 176 -35.70 17.19 -9.10
N ILE A 177 -35.89 16.04 -8.47
CA ILE A 177 -34.98 15.52 -7.46
C ILE A 177 -33.57 15.33 -8.09
N PHE A 178 -33.51 14.70 -9.26
CA PHE A 178 -32.25 14.51 -9.99
C PHE A 178 -31.57 15.83 -10.33
N GLY A 179 -32.35 16.84 -10.79
CA GLY A 179 -31.83 18.19 -11.07
C GLY A 179 -31.16 18.83 -9.86
N VAL A 180 -31.79 18.73 -8.67
CA VAL A 180 -31.21 19.27 -7.42
C VAL A 180 -29.91 18.53 -7.06
N VAL A 181 -29.86 17.20 -7.20
CA VAL A 181 -28.64 16.41 -6.94
C VAL A 181 -27.50 16.82 -7.86
N VAL A 182 -27.76 16.99 -9.16
CA VAL A 182 -26.76 17.45 -10.14
C VAL A 182 -26.26 18.87 -9.85
N LEU A 183 -27.17 19.78 -9.48
CA LEU A 183 -26.81 21.15 -9.11
C LEU A 183 -25.93 21.16 -7.84
N LEU A 184 -26.26 20.34 -6.85
CA LEU A 184 -25.46 20.20 -5.65
C LEU A 184 -24.05 19.68 -5.99
N ASP A 185 -23.94 18.60 -6.77
CA ASP A 185 -22.65 18.01 -7.17
C ASP A 185 -21.75 19.04 -7.85
N LYS A 186 -22.29 19.81 -8.81
CA LYS A 186 -21.54 20.88 -9.50
C LYS A 186 -21.02 21.96 -8.56
N LYS A 187 -21.81 22.36 -7.55
CA LYS A 187 -21.41 23.40 -6.59
C LYS A 187 -20.53 22.85 -5.46
N ALA A 188 -20.69 21.59 -5.12
CA ALA A 188 -19.92 20.94 -4.07
C ALA A 188 -18.47 20.64 -4.49
N LYS A 189 -18.25 20.23 -5.74
CA LYS A 189 -16.91 19.89 -6.26
C LYS A 189 -15.83 20.91 -5.93
N PRO A 190 -15.93 22.20 -6.30
CA PRO A 190 -14.87 23.16 -6.03
C PRO A 190 -14.66 23.41 -4.53
N VAL A 191 -15.72 23.37 -3.73
CA VAL A 191 -15.64 23.56 -2.27
C VAL A 191 -14.94 22.39 -1.59
N TYR A 192 -15.20 21.16 -2.04
CA TYR A 192 -14.51 19.98 -1.50
C TYR A 192 -13.05 19.85 -1.98
N VAL A 193 -12.71 20.40 -3.16
CA VAL A 193 -11.32 20.51 -3.61
C VAL A 193 -10.54 21.47 -2.71
N ASP A 194 -11.06 22.69 -2.46
CA ASP A 194 -10.46 23.67 -1.55
C ASP A 194 -10.31 23.09 -0.13
N LEU A 195 -11.35 22.44 0.39
CA LEU A 195 -11.29 21.79 1.71
C LEU A 195 -10.17 20.74 1.78
N ARG A 196 -9.98 19.94 0.73
CA ARG A 196 -8.94 18.92 0.66
C ARG A 196 -7.54 19.53 0.60
N GLU A 197 -7.38 20.62 -0.14
CA GLU A 197 -6.13 21.34 -0.23
C GLU A 197 -5.72 21.92 1.13
N LYS A 198 -6.67 22.58 1.84
CA LYS A 198 -6.42 23.11 3.20
C LYS A 198 -6.11 22.01 4.22
N LEU A 199 -6.80 20.87 4.15
CA LEU A 199 -6.51 19.71 4.99
C LEU A 199 -5.11 19.15 4.71
N SER A 200 -4.73 19.05 3.44
CA SER A 200 -3.40 18.57 3.02
C SER A 200 -2.30 19.48 3.56
N GLN A 201 -2.47 20.80 3.43
CA GLN A 201 -1.53 21.79 3.95
C GLN A 201 -1.37 21.67 5.47
N MET A 202 -2.47 21.63 6.21
CA MET A 202 -2.46 21.47 7.67
C MET A 202 -1.76 20.16 8.11
N ASN A 203 -2.02 19.06 7.41
CA ASN A 203 -1.36 17.77 7.68
C ASN A 203 0.14 17.82 7.38
N THR A 204 0.56 18.50 6.30
CA THR A 204 1.98 18.70 5.96
C THR A 204 2.66 19.49 7.05
N ASP A 205 2.09 20.62 7.49
CA ASP A 205 2.65 21.44 8.58
C ASP A 205 2.77 20.63 9.89
N ALA A 206 1.77 19.82 10.22
CA ALA A 206 1.81 18.93 11.38
C ALA A 206 2.90 17.86 11.27
N GLN A 207 3.02 17.22 10.11
CA GLN A 207 4.02 16.17 9.86
C GLN A 207 5.45 16.74 9.92
N GLU A 208 5.69 17.92 9.32
CA GLU A 208 6.98 18.60 9.38
C GLU A 208 7.35 18.91 10.83
N ASN A 209 6.42 19.46 11.61
CA ASN A 209 6.63 19.79 13.03
C ASN A 209 6.91 18.57 13.90
N ILE A 210 6.14 17.48 13.73
CA ILE A 210 6.35 16.25 14.50
C ILE A 210 7.71 15.63 14.14
N SER A 211 8.05 15.57 12.86
CA SER A 211 9.33 15.02 12.40
C SER A 211 10.52 15.90 12.79
N GLY A 212 10.35 17.21 12.72
CA GLY A 212 11.36 18.22 13.05
C GLY A 212 11.35 18.69 14.51
N ASN A 213 10.62 18.04 15.42
CA ASN A 213 10.41 18.53 16.78
C ASN A 213 11.71 18.82 17.54
N ARG A 214 12.76 18.03 17.31
CA ARG A 214 14.09 18.29 17.92
C ARG A 214 14.66 19.65 17.49
N VAL A 215 14.46 20.04 16.24
CA VAL A 215 14.92 21.34 15.71
C VAL A 215 14.09 22.46 16.34
N VAL A 216 12.75 22.30 16.38
CA VAL A 216 11.87 23.27 17.02
C VAL A 216 12.27 23.52 18.49
N LYS A 217 12.54 22.42 19.24
CA LYS A 217 13.01 22.48 20.63
C LYS A 217 14.40 23.12 20.76
N ALA A 218 15.34 22.76 19.87
CA ALA A 218 16.70 23.29 19.91
C ALA A 218 16.75 24.82 19.70
N PHE A 219 15.80 25.36 18.92
CA PHE A 219 15.71 26.79 18.63
C PHE A 219 14.65 27.52 19.47
N ALA A 220 13.97 26.84 20.41
CA ALA A 220 12.88 27.38 21.23
C ALA A 220 11.82 28.12 20.40
N ARG A 221 11.36 27.48 19.30
CA ARG A 221 10.41 28.10 18.34
C ARG A 221 9.02 27.48 18.43
N GLU A 222 8.64 26.92 19.55
CA GLU A 222 7.34 26.28 19.77
C GLU A 222 6.19 27.25 19.51
N ASP A 223 6.25 28.45 20.04
CA ASP A 223 5.17 29.44 19.88
C ASP A 223 4.96 29.83 18.42
N TYR A 224 6.05 29.99 17.66
CA TYR A 224 5.99 30.27 16.21
C TYR A 224 5.32 29.13 15.44
N GLU A 225 5.69 27.89 15.71
CA GLU A 225 5.10 26.73 15.03
C GLU A 225 3.64 26.51 15.46
N ILE A 226 3.29 26.78 16.71
CA ILE A 226 1.90 26.76 17.18
C ILE A 226 1.07 27.81 16.43
N GLU A 227 1.56 29.03 16.27
CA GLU A 227 0.86 30.10 15.54
C GLU A 227 0.69 29.72 14.06
N LYS A 228 1.75 29.19 13.40
CA LYS A 228 1.70 28.70 12.03
C LYS A 228 0.62 27.62 11.86
N PHE A 229 0.61 26.61 12.75
CA PHE A 229 -0.39 25.56 12.73
C PHE A 229 -1.81 26.08 13.00
N GLN A 230 -1.98 27.00 13.96
CA GLN A 230 -3.27 27.62 14.24
C GLN A 230 -3.83 28.36 13.02
N LYS A 231 -2.99 29.03 12.23
CA LYS A 231 -3.39 29.68 10.99
C LYS A 231 -3.89 28.67 9.97
N ALA A 232 -3.13 27.60 9.70
CA ALA A 232 -3.53 26.52 8.78
C ALA A 232 -4.83 25.84 9.25
N ASN A 233 -4.95 25.56 10.56
CA ASN A 233 -6.15 24.97 11.14
C ASN A 233 -7.38 25.90 11.02
N LYS A 234 -7.20 27.22 11.14
CA LYS A 234 -8.27 28.18 10.92
C LYS A 234 -8.72 28.20 9.46
N GLU A 235 -7.79 28.19 8.50
CA GLU A 235 -8.09 28.13 7.08
C GLU A 235 -8.87 26.84 6.73
N TYR A 236 -8.44 25.68 7.27
CA TYR A 236 -9.18 24.42 7.15
C TYR A 236 -10.57 24.50 7.77
N SER A 237 -10.69 25.05 8.98
CA SER A 237 -11.97 25.23 9.67
C SER A 237 -12.93 26.10 8.86
N ASP A 238 -12.45 27.17 8.26
CA ASP A 238 -13.27 28.08 7.45
C ASP A 238 -13.70 27.41 6.13
N ALA A 239 -12.81 26.63 5.49
CA ALA A 239 -13.16 25.81 4.33
C ALA A 239 -14.19 24.72 4.68
N ASN A 240 -14.03 24.06 5.84
CA ASN A 240 -14.97 23.06 6.33
C ASN A 240 -16.34 23.65 6.65
N LYS A 241 -16.38 24.84 7.27
CA LYS A 241 -17.64 25.60 7.46
C LYS A 241 -18.33 25.92 6.15
N LYS A 242 -17.58 26.36 5.11
CA LYS A 242 -18.14 26.60 3.78
C LYS A 242 -18.75 25.34 3.18
N ALA A 243 -18.07 24.19 3.30
CA ALA A 243 -18.57 22.89 2.84
C ALA A 243 -19.84 22.48 3.61
N SER A 244 -19.84 22.64 4.93
CA SER A 244 -20.99 22.34 5.78
C SER A 244 -22.18 23.26 5.48
N LEU A 245 -21.95 24.56 5.31
CA LEU A 245 -23.00 25.52 4.95
C LEU A 245 -23.58 25.24 3.56
N LEU A 246 -22.76 24.79 2.61
CA LEU A 246 -23.23 24.35 1.31
C LEU A 246 -24.16 23.15 1.46
N TRP A 247 -23.76 22.14 2.23
CA TRP A 247 -24.58 20.97 2.53
C TRP A 247 -25.91 21.37 3.21
N LEU A 248 -25.82 22.17 4.28
CA LEU A 248 -27.01 22.67 5.00
C LEU A 248 -27.96 23.46 4.11
N LYS A 249 -27.44 24.17 3.11
CA LYS A 249 -28.27 24.91 2.14
C LYS A 249 -29.03 23.98 1.20
N PHE A 250 -28.42 22.89 0.74
CA PHE A 250 -29.04 22.01 -0.27
C PHE A 250 -29.81 20.85 0.33
N PHE A 251 -29.42 20.36 1.52
CA PHE A 251 -30.06 19.23 2.18
C PHE A 251 -31.58 19.44 2.39
N PRO A 252 -32.07 20.59 2.90
CA PRO A 252 -33.51 20.81 3.05
C PRO A 252 -34.28 20.74 1.72
N TYR A 253 -33.67 21.20 0.63
CA TYR A 253 -34.33 21.08 -0.69
C TYR A 253 -34.42 19.64 -1.15
N MET A 254 -33.36 18.83 -0.93
CA MET A 254 -33.37 17.41 -1.24
C MET A 254 -34.44 16.68 -0.42
N GLU A 255 -34.52 16.96 0.88
CA GLU A 255 -35.56 16.40 1.78
C GLU A 255 -36.96 16.90 1.38
N ALA A 256 -37.13 18.18 1.05
CA ALA A 256 -38.41 18.73 0.62
C ALA A 256 -38.90 18.06 -0.67
N PHE A 257 -38.03 17.85 -1.67
CA PHE A 257 -38.41 17.16 -2.90
C PHE A 257 -38.65 15.66 -2.70
N ALA A 258 -37.88 15.00 -1.82
CA ALA A 258 -38.14 13.61 -1.45
C ALA A 258 -39.49 13.45 -0.73
N ASN A 259 -39.80 14.37 0.18
CA ASN A 259 -41.08 14.42 0.88
C ASN A 259 -42.23 14.92 -0.02
N ALA A 260 -41.94 15.73 -1.06
CA ALA A 260 -42.91 16.14 -2.04
C ALA A 260 -43.58 14.95 -2.76
N LEU A 261 -42.85 13.84 -2.96
CA LEU A 261 -43.44 12.58 -3.44
C LEU A 261 -44.58 12.09 -2.53
N SER A 262 -44.40 12.16 -1.21
CA SER A 262 -45.46 11.80 -0.25
C SER A 262 -46.64 12.76 -0.30
N VAL A 263 -46.39 14.06 -0.47
CA VAL A 263 -47.45 15.08 -0.63
C VAL A 263 -48.20 14.88 -1.95
N VAL A 264 -47.48 14.68 -3.06
CA VAL A 264 -48.09 14.38 -4.36
C VAL A 264 -48.90 13.09 -4.32
N MET A 265 -48.39 12.07 -3.61
CA MET A 265 -49.13 10.83 -3.37
C MET A 265 -50.40 11.10 -2.56
N LEU A 266 -50.35 11.88 -1.48
CA LEU A 266 -51.48 12.16 -0.61
C LEU A 266 -52.57 12.95 -1.39
N LEU A 267 -52.18 13.99 -2.09
CA LEU A 267 -53.10 14.85 -2.83
C LEU A 267 -53.60 14.18 -4.12
N GLY A 268 -52.73 13.68 -4.96
CA GLY A 268 -53.06 13.04 -6.24
C GLY A 268 -53.72 11.70 -6.03
N GLY A 269 -53.20 10.86 -5.12
CA GLY A 269 -53.79 9.59 -4.76
C GLY A 269 -55.15 9.75 -4.08
N GLY A 270 -55.30 10.75 -3.19
CA GLY A 270 -56.59 11.10 -2.59
C GLY A 270 -57.64 11.54 -3.62
N PHE A 271 -57.20 12.32 -4.61
CA PHE A 271 -58.08 12.72 -5.72
C PHE A 271 -58.54 11.52 -6.56
N PHE A 272 -57.66 10.61 -6.93
CA PHE A 272 -58.03 9.40 -7.68
C PHE A 272 -58.86 8.44 -6.83
N LEU A 273 -58.64 8.37 -5.50
CA LEU A 273 -59.45 7.62 -4.57
C LEU A 273 -60.90 8.15 -4.49
N ILE A 274 -61.08 9.48 -4.37
CA ILE A 274 -62.42 10.13 -4.35
C ILE A 274 -63.15 9.90 -5.68
N LYS A 275 -62.43 9.90 -6.80
CA LYS A 275 -63.01 9.54 -8.10
C LYS A 275 -63.31 8.05 -8.29
N GLY A 276 -62.92 7.19 -7.36
CA GLY A 276 -63.12 5.74 -7.47
C GLY A 276 -62.20 5.07 -8.51
N GLU A 277 -61.14 5.74 -8.94
CA GLU A 277 -60.16 5.20 -9.91
C GLU A 277 -59.15 4.24 -9.23
N ILE A 278 -58.95 4.37 -7.93
CA ILE A 278 -58.11 3.46 -7.08
C ILE A 278 -58.86 3.11 -5.78
N THR A 279 -58.52 1.95 -5.18
CA THR A 279 -59.06 1.54 -3.90
C THR A 279 -58.24 2.12 -2.74
N ILE A 280 -58.76 2.04 -1.51
CA ILE A 280 -58.03 2.46 -0.29
C ILE A 280 -56.81 1.58 -0.09
N GLY A 281 -56.92 0.25 -0.35
CA GLY A 281 -55.81 -0.67 -0.25
C GLY A 281 -54.71 -0.38 -1.28
N GLU A 282 -55.09 0.01 -2.52
CA GLU A 282 -54.13 0.45 -3.55
C GLU A 282 -53.39 1.72 -3.15
N TYR A 283 -54.12 2.68 -2.57
CA TYR A 283 -53.53 3.88 -2.00
C TYR A 283 -52.49 3.58 -0.92
N VAL A 284 -52.82 2.69 0.02
CA VAL A 284 -51.90 2.25 1.10
C VAL A 284 -50.69 1.53 0.53
N ALA A 285 -50.88 0.66 -0.46
CA ALA A 285 -49.80 -0.08 -1.10
C ALA A 285 -48.81 0.85 -1.83
N ILE A 286 -49.30 1.81 -2.63
CA ILE A 286 -48.45 2.81 -3.33
C ILE A 286 -47.71 3.67 -2.30
N SER A 287 -48.39 4.11 -1.22
CA SER A 287 -47.79 4.90 -0.14
C SER A 287 -46.61 4.16 0.49
N GLY A 288 -46.75 2.85 0.73
CA GLY A 288 -45.68 2.01 1.28
C GLY A 288 -44.47 1.82 0.34
N LEU A 289 -44.64 2.03 -0.98
CA LEU A 289 -43.60 1.88 -2.00
C LEU A 289 -42.97 3.17 -2.48
N ILE A 290 -43.39 4.34 -2.01
CA ILE A 290 -42.84 5.64 -2.41
C ILE A 290 -41.30 5.67 -2.25
N TRP A 291 -40.79 5.10 -1.17
CA TRP A 291 -39.36 4.98 -0.89
C TRP A 291 -38.60 4.17 -1.95
N GLY A 292 -39.27 3.29 -2.66
CA GLY A 292 -38.71 2.53 -3.78
C GLY A 292 -38.36 3.41 -5.00
N ILE A 293 -38.94 4.63 -5.11
CA ILE A 293 -38.56 5.65 -6.10
C ILE A 293 -37.60 6.67 -5.49
N ALA A 294 -37.89 7.18 -4.30
CA ALA A 294 -37.14 8.27 -3.69
C ALA A 294 -35.68 7.89 -3.35
N ASN A 295 -35.47 6.72 -2.72
CA ASN A 295 -34.14 6.29 -2.27
C ASN A 295 -33.14 6.05 -3.41
N PRO A 296 -33.47 5.33 -4.50
CA PRO A 296 -32.56 5.15 -5.63
C PRO A 296 -32.06 6.46 -6.20
N VAL A 297 -32.95 7.42 -6.39
CA VAL A 297 -32.59 8.74 -6.95
C VAL A 297 -31.69 9.51 -5.98
N ARG A 298 -31.98 9.49 -4.69
CA ARG A 298 -31.17 10.13 -3.65
C ARG A 298 -29.75 9.54 -3.56
N ASN A 299 -29.64 8.21 -3.64
CA ASN A 299 -28.36 7.51 -3.47
C ASN A 299 -27.49 7.51 -4.74
N LEU A 300 -28.03 7.91 -5.89
CA LEU A 300 -27.31 7.89 -7.17
C LEU A 300 -26.01 8.70 -7.11
N GLY A 301 -26.03 9.87 -6.47
CA GLY A 301 -24.85 10.72 -6.30
C GLY A 301 -23.74 10.03 -5.48
N ILE A 302 -24.12 9.29 -4.43
CA ILE A 302 -23.18 8.54 -3.58
C ILE A 302 -22.52 7.44 -4.42
N TYR A 303 -23.30 6.65 -5.15
CA TYR A 303 -22.77 5.57 -5.99
C TYR A 303 -21.86 6.06 -7.09
N VAL A 304 -22.19 7.20 -7.74
CA VAL A 304 -21.32 7.81 -8.76
C VAL A 304 -19.98 8.25 -8.16
N ASN A 305 -20.00 8.90 -6.99
CA ASN A 305 -18.77 9.31 -6.31
C ASN A 305 -17.92 8.11 -5.89
N ASP A 306 -18.53 7.09 -5.29
CA ASP A 306 -17.82 5.89 -4.86
C ASP A 306 -17.27 5.10 -6.07
N MET A 307 -18.00 5.08 -7.19
CA MET A 307 -17.51 4.52 -8.45
C MET A 307 -16.25 5.26 -8.96
N GLN A 308 -16.23 6.60 -8.90
CA GLN A 308 -15.05 7.38 -9.28
C GLN A 308 -13.85 7.09 -8.38
N ARG A 309 -14.08 7.01 -7.05
CA ARG A 309 -13.03 6.62 -6.08
C ARG A 309 -12.49 5.23 -6.35
N PHE A 310 -13.39 4.26 -6.56
CA PHE A 310 -13.02 2.91 -6.95
C PHE A 310 -12.17 2.88 -8.23
N MET A 311 -12.60 3.59 -9.29
CA MET A 311 -11.87 3.64 -10.57
C MET A 311 -10.44 4.19 -10.39
N ALA A 312 -10.28 5.23 -9.58
CA ALA A 312 -8.98 5.82 -9.28
C ALA A 312 -8.08 4.87 -8.48
N SER A 313 -8.60 4.24 -7.41
CA SER A 313 -7.86 3.28 -6.59
C SER A 313 -7.53 2.00 -7.36
N ALA A 314 -8.48 1.48 -8.13
CA ALA A 314 -8.26 0.29 -8.96
C ALA A 314 -7.15 0.50 -9.99
N MET A 315 -7.05 1.67 -10.64
CA MET A 315 -5.96 1.97 -11.57
C MET A 315 -4.59 1.84 -10.92
N LYS A 316 -4.43 2.44 -9.73
CA LYS A 316 -3.18 2.40 -8.98
C LYS A 316 -2.79 0.98 -8.54
N VAL A 317 -3.78 0.18 -8.11
CA VAL A 317 -3.58 -1.23 -7.75
C VAL A 317 -3.19 -2.06 -8.97
N ILE A 318 -3.86 -1.85 -10.11
CA ILE A 318 -3.63 -2.56 -11.38
C ILE A 318 -2.22 -2.27 -11.93
N GLU A 319 -1.73 -1.05 -11.79
CA GLU A 319 -0.37 -0.67 -12.18
C GLU A 319 0.67 -1.58 -11.52
N ILE A 320 0.61 -1.77 -10.21
CA ILE A 320 1.52 -2.66 -9.48
C ILE A 320 1.20 -4.13 -9.77
N TYR A 321 -0.08 -4.49 -9.91
CA TYR A 321 -0.51 -5.87 -10.18
C TYR A 321 0.14 -6.45 -11.44
N TYR A 322 0.33 -5.62 -12.47
CA TYR A 322 0.97 -5.99 -13.73
C TYR A 322 2.41 -5.51 -13.86
N ALA A 323 2.96 -4.80 -12.87
CA ALA A 323 4.36 -4.40 -12.89
C ALA A 323 5.26 -5.63 -13.03
N ARG A 324 6.23 -5.54 -13.93
CA ARG A 324 7.22 -6.59 -14.14
C ARG A 324 8.60 -6.03 -13.79
N PRO A 325 9.41 -6.78 -13.03
CA PRO A 325 10.79 -6.37 -12.80
C PRO A 325 11.55 -6.33 -14.12
N ILE A 326 12.46 -5.37 -14.25
CA ILE A 326 13.36 -5.23 -15.40
C ILE A 326 14.48 -6.27 -15.27
N ILE A 327 14.95 -6.49 -14.04
CA ILE A 327 16.01 -7.45 -13.74
C ILE A 327 15.40 -8.79 -13.39
N THR A 328 15.54 -9.75 -14.30
CA THR A 328 15.07 -11.13 -14.16
C THR A 328 16.15 -12.10 -14.59
N ASP A 329 15.99 -13.35 -14.21
CA ASP A 329 16.83 -14.42 -14.75
C ASP A 329 16.59 -14.54 -16.25
N ARG A 330 17.66 -14.60 -17.02
CA ARG A 330 17.60 -14.81 -18.48
C ARG A 330 17.35 -16.27 -18.77
N GLU A 331 16.78 -16.57 -19.93
CA GLU A 331 16.57 -17.95 -20.37
C GLU A 331 17.89 -18.72 -20.57
N ASP A 332 18.97 -18.00 -20.91
CA ASP A 332 20.34 -18.51 -21.04
C ASP A 332 21.16 -18.42 -19.73
N ALA A 333 20.50 -18.20 -18.58
CA ALA A 333 21.18 -18.11 -17.30
C ALA A 333 21.84 -19.44 -16.92
N VAL A 334 23.12 -19.38 -16.58
CA VAL A 334 23.90 -20.52 -16.14
C VAL A 334 23.39 -21.00 -14.79
N ASP A 335 23.04 -22.28 -14.70
CA ASP A 335 22.69 -22.95 -13.46
C ASP A 335 23.98 -23.47 -12.79
N GLN A 336 24.54 -22.67 -11.92
CA GLN A 336 25.77 -23.04 -11.20
C GLN A 336 25.43 -23.30 -9.74
N THR A 337 25.46 -24.56 -9.34
CA THR A 337 25.21 -25.00 -7.97
C THR A 337 26.48 -24.97 -7.10
N GLU A 338 27.64 -24.87 -7.73
CA GLU A 338 28.93 -24.83 -7.03
C GLU A 338 29.14 -23.47 -6.35
N ARG A 339 29.91 -23.49 -5.25
CA ARG A 339 30.32 -22.29 -4.54
C ARG A 339 31.15 -21.39 -5.48
N LEU A 340 30.89 -20.10 -5.45
CA LEU A 340 31.70 -19.10 -6.16
C LEU A 340 33.10 -19.06 -5.58
N HIS A 341 34.09 -18.82 -6.42
CA HIS A 341 35.47 -18.54 -5.99
C HIS A 341 35.60 -17.11 -5.49
N GLY A 342 34.90 -16.17 -6.12
CA GLY A 342 34.84 -14.77 -5.71
C GLY A 342 35.74 -13.84 -6.53
N ASP A 343 36.15 -14.25 -7.75
CA ASP A 343 36.78 -13.30 -8.70
C ASP A 343 35.75 -12.29 -9.18
N VAL A 344 36.11 -10.98 -9.17
CA VAL A 344 35.23 -9.91 -9.68
C VAL A 344 35.98 -9.07 -10.71
N GLU A 345 35.38 -8.87 -11.87
CA GLU A 345 35.99 -8.09 -12.94
C GLU A 345 34.96 -7.12 -13.56
N PHE A 346 35.37 -5.86 -13.70
CA PHE A 346 34.62 -4.82 -14.42
C PHE A 346 35.35 -4.54 -15.73
N LYS A 347 34.61 -4.60 -16.85
CA LYS A 347 35.14 -4.34 -18.21
C LYS A 347 34.32 -3.25 -18.88
N ASP A 348 34.92 -2.10 -19.09
CA ASP A 348 34.38 -0.92 -19.78
C ASP A 348 32.98 -0.53 -19.26
N VAL A 349 32.81 -0.60 -17.91
CA VAL A 349 31.51 -0.46 -17.28
C VAL A 349 31.11 1.00 -17.18
N THR A 350 30.00 1.34 -17.82
CA THR A 350 29.31 2.61 -17.64
C THR A 350 27.93 2.39 -17.02
N PHE A 351 27.60 3.16 -15.98
CA PHE A 351 26.32 3.11 -15.31
C PHE A 351 25.70 4.48 -15.17
N LYS A 352 24.37 4.59 -15.39
CA LYS A 352 23.60 5.84 -15.36
C LYS A 352 22.31 5.68 -14.54
N PHE A 353 22.00 6.70 -13.77
CA PHE A 353 20.65 6.92 -13.24
C PHE A 353 19.92 7.91 -14.16
N GLY A 354 18.97 7.41 -14.94
CA GLY A 354 18.30 8.21 -15.97
C GLY A 354 19.30 8.78 -17.00
N LYS A 355 19.52 10.08 -16.99
CA LYS A 355 20.49 10.75 -17.89
C LYS A 355 21.85 11.03 -17.24
N HIS A 356 21.95 10.89 -15.93
CA HIS A 356 23.17 11.20 -15.17
C HIS A 356 24.12 10.00 -15.17
N ILE A 357 25.35 10.21 -15.66
CA ILE A 357 26.41 9.20 -15.64
C ILE A 357 26.95 9.16 -14.21
N VAL A 358 26.95 7.98 -13.60
CA VAL A 358 27.44 7.74 -12.23
C VAL A 358 28.77 6.99 -12.25
N LEU A 359 28.93 6.06 -13.21
CA LEU A 359 30.18 5.36 -13.47
C LEU A 359 30.49 5.49 -14.96
N ASP A 360 31.73 5.84 -15.32
CA ASP A 360 32.17 6.07 -16.66
C ASP A 360 33.46 5.31 -16.98
N ASP A 361 33.36 4.30 -17.84
CA ASP A 361 34.46 3.46 -18.32
C ASP A 361 35.30 2.83 -17.20
N VAL A 362 34.63 2.21 -16.23
CA VAL A 362 35.26 1.57 -15.06
C VAL A 362 35.85 0.22 -15.44
N ASN A 363 37.17 0.07 -15.21
CA ASN A 363 37.94 -1.13 -15.54
C ASN A 363 38.82 -1.55 -14.36
N PHE A 364 38.56 -2.75 -13.78
CA PHE A 364 39.45 -3.35 -12.78
C PHE A 364 39.16 -4.84 -12.61
N LYS A 365 40.08 -5.55 -11.95
CA LYS A 365 39.95 -6.97 -11.63
C LYS A 365 40.43 -7.25 -10.21
N ILE A 366 39.60 -8.01 -9.47
CA ILE A 366 39.85 -8.52 -8.12
C ILE A 366 39.98 -10.03 -8.23
N LYS A 367 41.00 -10.63 -7.62
CA LYS A 367 41.14 -12.08 -7.54
C LYS A 367 40.45 -12.61 -6.29
N ALA A 368 40.00 -13.85 -6.38
CA ALA A 368 39.41 -14.58 -5.25
C ALA A 368 40.29 -14.49 -3.98
N GLY A 369 39.65 -14.22 -2.86
CA GLY A 369 40.31 -14.10 -1.54
C GLY A 369 40.98 -12.75 -1.26
N GLN A 370 41.12 -11.85 -2.24
CA GLN A 370 41.70 -10.53 -2.02
C GLN A 370 40.78 -9.61 -1.20
N THR A 371 41.40 -8.73 -0.45
CA THR A 371 40.74 -7.59 0.20
C THR A 371 40.96 -6.34 -0.62
N VAL A 372 39.89 -5.75 -1.11
CA VAL A 372 39.90 -4.53 -1.93
C VAL A 372 39.23 -3.39 -1.19
N ALA A 373 39.90 -2.26 -1.09
CA ALA A 373 39.34 -1.04 -0.53
C ALA A 373 38.96 -0.07 -1.65
N ILE A 374 37.75 0.50 -1.57
CA ILE A 374 37.27 1.53 -2.50
C ILE A 374 37.12 2.83 -1.72
N MET A 375 37.86 3.87 -2.16
CA MET A 375 37.84 5.19 -1.56
C MET A 375 37.45 6.25 -2.60
N GLY A 376 37.12 7.44 -2.15
CA GLY A 376 36.75 8.58 -2.99
C GLY A 376 35.78 9.52 -2.30
N GLU A 377 35.50 10.66 -2.88
CA GLU A 377 34.59 11.67 -2.34
C GLU A 377 33.16 11.16 -2.27
N THR A 378 32.33 11.80 -1.44
CA THR A 378 30.90 11.52 -1.40
C THR A 378 30.28 11.84 -2.77
N GLY A 379 29.49 10.91 -3.31
CA GLY A 379 28.90 11.06 -4.64
C GLY A 379 29.78 10.55 -5.80
N SER A 380 31.01 10.07 -5.57
CA SER A 380 31.89 9.54 -6.63
C SER A 380 31.42 8.24 -7.29
N GLY A 381 30.33 7.59 -6.79
CA GLY A 381 29.76 6.38 -7.39
C GLY A 381 30.12 5.06 -6.68
N LYS A 382 30.77 5.09 -5.51
CA LYS A 382 31.23 3.87 -4.77
C LYS A 382 30.09 2.88 -4.48
N THR A 383 29.00 3.35 -3.86
CA THR A 383 27.85 2.50 -3.57
C THR A 383 27.18 1.97 -4.85
N SER A 384 27.14 2.79 -5.92
CA SER A 384 26.63 2.32 -7.21
C SER A 384 27.48 1.22 -7.81
N LEU A 385 28.81 1.32 -7.69
CA LEU A 385 29.74 0.31 -8.17
C LEU A 385 29.52 -1.05 -7.49
N ILE A 386 29.45 -1.08 -6.16
CA ILE A 386 29.23 -2.35 -5.44
C ILE A 386 27.84 -2.94 -5.68
N ASN A 387 26.82 -2.12 -5.95
CA ASN A 387 25.45 -2.58 -6.23
C ASN A 387 25.32 -3.29 -7.59
N LEU A 388 26.27 -3.13 -8.51
CA LEU A 388 26.30 -3.87 -9.77
C LEU A 388 26.77 -5.33 -9.58
N ILE A 389 27.52 -5.65 -8.53
CA ILE A 389 28.02 -7.01 -8.27
C ILE A 389 26.89 -7.99 -7.95
N PRO A 390 25.96 -7.72 -6.98
CA PRO A 390 24.79 -8.56 -6.74
C PRO A 390 23.67 -8.36 -7.78
N ARG A 391 23.96 -7.58 -8.84
CA ARG A 391 23.01 -7.23 -9.89
C ARG A 391 21.73 -6.60 -9.33
N PHE A 392 21.87 -5.60 -8.44
CA PHE A 392 20.75 -4.75 -8.05
C PHE A 392 20.34 -3.80 -9.17
N TYR A 393 21.32 -3.44 -9.99
CA TYR A 393 21.17 -2.69 -11.24
C TYR A 393 21.99 -3.38 -12.34
N ASP A 394 21.60 -3.16 -13.58
CA ASP A 394 22.37 -3.58 -14.75
C ASP A 394 23.19 -2.39 -15.30
N ALA A 395 24.47 -2.61 -15.64
CA ALA A 395 25.29 -1.61 -16.33
C ALA A 395 24.66 -1.20 -17.67
N ASN A 396 24.78 0.07 -18.05
CA ASN A 396 24.28 0.55 -19.35
C ASN A 396 25.18 0.08 -20.52
N SER A 397 26.51 0.00 -20.29
CA SER A 397 27.47 -0.59 -21.22
C SER A 397 28.57 -1.30 -20.43
N GLY A 398 29.32 -2.16 -21.12
CA GLY A 398 30.36 -2.99 -20.50
C GLY A 398 29.79 -4.21 -19.80
N GLU A 399 30.65 -4.90 -19.05
CA GLU A 399 30.32 -6.16 -18.38
C GLU A 399 30.87 -6.20 -16.95
N VAL A 400 30.04 -6.69 -16.02
CA VAL A 400 30.45 -7.09 -14.67
C VAL A 400 30.50 -8.61 -14.64
N LEU A 401 31.65 -9.16 -14.33
CA LEU A 401 31.90 -10.60 -14.30
C LEU A 401 32.18 -11.04 -12.88
N VAL A 402 31.59 -12.17 -12.50
CA VAL A 402 31.92 -12.89 -11.27
C VAL A 402 32.39 -14.28 -11.70
N ASP A 403 33.59 -14.70 -11.28
CA ASP A 403 34.26 -15.93 -11.74
C ASP A 403 34.25 -16.09 -13.28
N GLY A 404 34.54 -15.00 -14.00
CA GLY A 404 34.59 -14.98 -15.46
C GLY A 404 33.23 -15.02 -16.17
N VAL A 405 32.11 -15.17 -15.45
CA VAL A 405 30.76 -15.20 -15.99
C VAL A 405 30.06 -13.87 -15.74
N ASN A 406 29.48 -13.28 -16.78
CA ASN A 406 28.71 -12.02 -16.68
C ASN A 406 27.52 -12.21 -15.71
N VAL A 407 27.37 -11.31 -14.74
CA VAL A 407 26.29 -11.36 -13.72
C VAL A 407 24.88 -11.42 -14.35
N ARG A 408 24.71 -10.90 -15.57
CA ARG A 408 23.45 -10.98 -16.32
C ARG A 408 23.11 -12.41 -16.78
N LYS A 409 24.11 -13.29 -16.88
CA LYS A 409 23.97 -14.70 -17.26
C LYS A 409 23.96 -15.63 -16.06
N ARG A 410 23.90 -15.11 -14.84
CA ARG A 410 23.75 -15.90 -13.62
C ARG A 410 22.32 -15.86 -13.10
N LYS A 411 21.86 -16.95 -12.47
CA LYS A 411 20.61 -16.92 -11.69
C LYS A 411 20.77 -16.02 -10.49
N LEU A 412 19.85 -15.07 -10.31
CA LEU A 412 19.90 -14.05 -9.26
C LEU A 412 19.96 -14.66 -7.85
N SER A 413 19.17 -15.72 -7.60
CA SER A 413 19.17 -16.41 -6.31
C SER A 413 20.53 -17.01 -5.99
N GLN A 414 21.19 -17.66 -6.95
CA GLN A 414 22.50 -18.29 -6.78
C GLN A 414 23.63 -17.28 -6.63
N LEU A 415 23.57 -16.15 -7.35
CA LEU A 415 24.53 -15.05 -7.21
C LEU A 415 24.40 -14.39 -5.83
N ARG A 416 23.19 -14.00 -5.45
CA ARG A 416 22.93 -13.23 -4.23
C ARG A 416 23.10 -14.05 -2.95
N SER A 417 22.80 -15.33 -2.96
CA SER A 417 22.98 -16.19 -1.78
C SER A 417 24.45 -16.38 -1.37
N GLN A 418 25.39 -16.05 -2.26
CA GLN A 418 26.83 -16.17 -2.02
C GLN A 418 27.54 -14.82 -1.86
N ILE A 419 26.77 -13.73 -1.83
CA ILE A 419 27.28 -12.36 -1.61
C ILE A 419 26.72 -11.85 -0.27
N GLY A 420 27.57 -11.72 0.73
CA GLY A 420 27.23 -11.05 1.99
C GLY A 420 27.37 -9.54 1.84
N MET A 421 26.36 -8.78 2.25
CA MET A 421 26.40 -7.34 2.15
C MET A 421 26.00 -6.68 3.46
N ALA A 422 26.84 -5.80 3.98
CA ALA A 422 26.53 -4.89 5.05
C ALA A 422 26.55 -3.46 4.50
N THR A 423 25.39 -2.80 4.54
CA THR A 423 25.18 -1.47 3.94
C THR A 423 25.37 -0.35 4.96
N GLN A 424 25.63 0.86 4.49
CA GLN A 424 25.75 2.07 5.30
C GLN A 424 24.50 2.33 6.13
N ASP A 425 23.32 2.25 5.50
CA ASP A 425 22.02 2.34 6.18
C ASP A 425 21.59 0.97 6.65
N VAL A 426 21.80 0.68 7.93
CA VAL A 426 21.48 -0.63 8.50
C VAL A 426 19.99 -0.76 8.78
N LEU A 427 19.37 -1.74 8.13
CA LEU A 427 18.01 -2.19 8.44
C LEU A 427 18.07 -3.46 9.31
N LEU A 428 17.46 -3.40 10.50
CA LEU A 428 17.16 -4.58 11.32
C LEU A 428 15.65 -4.80 11.32
N PHE A 429 15.26 -6.06 11.20
CA PHE A 429 13.85 -6.46 11.27
C PHE A 429 13.37 -6.47 12.72
N SER A 430 12.06 -6.28 12.91
CA SER A 430 11.41 -6.43 14.22
C SER A 430 11.34 -7.93 14.56
N ASP A 431 12.47 -8.47 15.00
CA ASP A 431 12.70 -9.87 15.31
C ASP A 431 13.75 -9.94 16.41
N THR A 432 14.07 -11.14 16.91
CA THR A 432 15.16 -11.36 17.85
C THR A 432 16.51 -10.99 17.22
N ILE A 433 17.54 -10.78 18.06
CA ILE A 433 18.91 -10.61 17.57
C ILE A 433 19.36 -11.86 16.83
N ASP A 434 19.03 -13.03 17.35
CA ASP A 434 19.27 -14.33 16.70
C ASP A 434 18.66 -14.36 15.30
N GLY A 435 17.35 -14.12 15.16
CA GLY A 435 16.64 -14.09 13.87
C GLY A 435 17.19 -13.04 12.91
N ASN A 436 17.69 -11.91 13.42
CA ASN A 436 18.35 -10.91 12.60
C ASN A 436 19.71 -11.38 12.06
N ILE A 437 20.51 -12.14 12.82
CA ILE A 437 21.79 -12.69 12.36
C ILE A 437 21.55 -13.88 11.43
N ALA A 438 20.66 -14.81 11.81
CA ALA A 438 20.31 -16.00 11.04
C ALA A 438 19.40 -15.70 9.81
N TYR A 439 19.15 -14.44 9.47
CA TYR A 439 18.19 -14.05 8.41
C TYR A 439 18.43 -14.72 7.06
N GLY A 440 19.69 -14.97 6.70
CA GLY A 440 20.07 -15.64 5.44
C GLY A 440 19.97 -17.17 5.47
N ASP A 441 19.92 -17.76 6.67
CA ASP A 441 19.81 -19.21 6.91
C ASP A 441 19.03 -19.44 8.22
N SER A 442 17.73 -19.67 8.10
CA SER A 442 16.83 -19.85 9.25
C SER A 442 17.10 -21.13 10.06
N ASP A 443 17.86 -22.08 9.51
CA ASP A 443 18.21 -23.35 10.17
C ASP A 443 19.57 -23.30 10.87
N MET A 444 20.17 -22.10 10.95
CA MET A 444 21.47 -21.90 11.60
C MET A 444 21.44 -22.24 13.08
N SER A 445 22.51 -22.92 13.56
CA SER A 445 22.62 -23.25 14.97
C SER A 445 22.93 -22.02 15.83
N GLU A 446 22.48 -22.02 17.11
CA GLU A 446 22.84 -20.95 18.06
C GLU A 446 24.36 -20.78 18.21
N GLU A 447 25.13 -21.85 18.08
CA GLU A 447 26.60 -21.82 18.16
C GLU A 447 27.19 -21.05 16.98
N ASP A 448 26.66 -21.26 15.77
CA ASP A 448 27.06 -20.52 14.56
C ASP A 448 26.66 -19.05 14.68
N VAL A 449 25.44 -18.74 15.14
CA VAL A 449 25.00 -17.36 15.38
C VAL A 449 25.95 -16.64 16.32
N LYS A 450 26.29 -17.25 17.45
CA LYS A 450 27.25 -16.72 18.42
C LYS A 450 28.66 -16.58 17.83
N HIS A 451 29.08 -17.52 16.98
CA HIS A 451 30.36 -17.44 16.28
C HIS A 451 30.44 -16.19 15.38
N TYR A 452 29.44 -15.96 14.50
CA TYR A 452 29.44 -14.79 13.63
C TYR A 452 29.23 -13.48 14.38
N ALA A 453 28.46 -13.50 15.47
CA ALA A 453 28.37 -12.37 16.38
C ALA A 453 29.72 -12.00 17.03
N LYS A 454 30.53 -12.99 17.39
CA LYS A 454 31.90 -12.78 17.89
C LYS A 454 32.79 -12.17 16.82
N LEU A 455 32.81 -12.73 15.61
CA LEU A 455 33.60 -12.19 14.51
C LEU A 455 33.27 -10.71 14.20
N ALA A 456 32.01 -10.32 14.37
CA ALA A 456 31.54 -8.94 14.20
C ALA A 456 31.65 -8.08 15.48
N ALA A 457 32.29 -8.56 16.55
CA ALA A 457 32.38 -7.90 17.85
C ALA A 457 31.00 -7.57 18.47
N ALA A 458 29.96 -8.35 18.13
CA ALA A 458 28.60 -8.12 18.63
C ALA A 458 28.28 -8.92 19.89
N ASN A 459 28.89 -10.10 20.10
CA ASN A 459 28.58 -11.03 21.18
C ASN A 459 28.62 -10.37 22.57
N GLU A 460 29.65 -9.56 22.84
CA GLU A 460 29.84 -8.96 24.16
C GLU A 460 28.72 -8.05 24.61
N PHE A 461 28.17 -7.24 23.70
CA PHE A 461 27.05 -6.36 24.06
C PHE A 461 25.71 -7.11 24.04
N VAL A 462 25.57 -8.14 23.20
CA VAL A 462 24.36 -8.97 23.13
C VAL A 462 24.19 -9.76 24.43
N GLU A 463 25.25 -10.40 24.94
CA GLU A 463 25.20 -11.14 26.21
C GLU A 463 24.90 -10.24 27.43
N LYS A 464 25.15 -8.93 27.34
CA LYS A 464 24.81 -7.97 28.40
C LYS A 464 23.35 -7.51 28.35
N MET A 465 22.59 -7.86 27.31
CA MET A 465 21.17 -7.56 27.22
C MET A 465 20.33 -8.50 28.09
N PRO A 466 19.18 -8.05 28.60
CA PRO A 466 18.37 -8.87 29.53
C PRO A 466 18.01 -10.25 28.99
N ASP A 467 17.67 -10.36 27.70
CA ASP A 467 17.26 -11.59 27.03
C ASP A 467 18.32 -12.11 26.06
N GLY A 468 19.57 -11.56 26.11
CA GLY A 468 20.67 -11.98 25.24
C GLY A 468 20.27 -11.98 23.76
N TYR A 469 20.48 -13.10 23.08
CA TYR A 469 20.15 -13.28 21.65
C TYR A 469 18.64 -13.29 21.36
N GLU A 470 17.80 -13.63 22.35
CA GLU A 470 16.34 -13.58 22.27
C GLU A 470 15.78 -12.15 22.41
N THR A 471 16.63 -11.16 22.65
CA THR A 471 16.20 -9.76 22.73
C THR A 471 15.54 -9.33 21.42
N ILE A 472 14.28 -8.89 21.49
CA ILE A 472 13.53 -8.40 20.35
C ILE A 472 14.03 -7.00 19.99
N VAL A 473 14.49 -6.84 18.78
CA VAL A 473 14.90 -5.57 18.21
C VAL A 473 13.67 -4.84 17.69
N GLY A 474 13.43 -3.61 18.16
CA GLY A 474 12.32 -2.79 17.66
C GLY A 474 12.49 -2.37 16.19
N GLU A 475 11.44 -1.77 15.63
CA GLU A 475 11.42 -1.31 14.24
C GLU A 475 12.69 -0.50 13.90
N ARG A 476 13.39 -0.89 12.84
CA ARG A 476 14.67 -0.30 12.40
C ARG A 476 15.76 -0.27 13.49
N GLY A 477 15.72 -1.18 14.43
CA GLY A 477 16.73 -1.26 15.48
C GLY A 477 16.58 -0.20 16.58
N VAL A 478 15.35 0.26 16.85
CA VAL A 478 15.11 1.16 17.99
C VAL A 478 15.65 0.51 19.28
N GLY A 479 16.41 1.28 20.06
CA GLY A 479 17.07 0.81 21.29
C GLY A 479 18.54 0.44 21.12
N LEU A 480 19.05 0.28 19.89
CA LEU A 480 20.46 0.00 19.60
C LEU A 480 21.21 1.27 19.16
N SER A 481 22.48 1.39 19.55
CA SER A 481 23.39 2.42 19.02
C SER A 481 23.73 2.15 17.53
N GLY A 482 24.18 3.17 16.80
CA GLY A 482 24.60 3.01 15.41
C GLY A 482 25.66 1.94 15.21
N GLY A 483 26.70 1.90 16.06
CA GLY A 483 27.74 0.91 16.02
C GLY A 483 27.26 -0.51 16.38
N GLN A 484 26.27 -0.67 17.27
CA GLN A 484 25.64 -1.96 17.54
C GLN A 484 24.87 -2.48 16.33
N LYS A 485 24.11 -1.61 15.65
CA LYS A 485 23.40 -1.96 14.41
C LYS A 485 24.38 -2.40 13.31
N GLN A 486 25.46 -1.65 13.12
CA GLN A 486 26.49 -1.98 12.13
C GLN A 486 27.11 -3.35 12.40
N ARG A 487 27.45 -3.66 13.66
CA ARG A 487 27.99 -4.98 14.05
C ARG A 487 27.01 -6.13 13.84
N LEU A 488 25.73 -5.95 14.13
CA LEU A 488 24.71 -6.97 13.83
C LEU A 488 24.51 -7.16 12.32
N SER A 489 24.56 -6.09 11.54
CA SER A 489 24.50 -6.19 10.08
C SER A 489 25.72 -6.91 9.49
N LEU A 490 26.90 -6.68 10.06
CA LEU A 490 28.12 -7.41 9.70
C LEU A 490 28.00 -8.90 10.08
N ALA A 491 27.52 -9.23 11.28
CA ALA A 491 27.28 -10.61 11.70
C ALA A 491 26.34 -11.34 10.74
N ARG A 492 25.21 -10.69 10.35
CA ARG A 492 24.27 -11.20 9.34
C ARG A 492 24.95 -11.47 7.99
N ALA A 493 25.81 -10.55 7.53
CA ALA A 493 26.50 -10.69 6.25
C ALA A 493 27.54 -11.82 6.28
N LEU A 494 28.18 -12.08 7.42
CA LEU A 494 29.13 -13.18 7.62
C LEU A 494 28.45 -14.54 7.79
N ALA A 495 27.27 -14.55 8.38
CA ALA A 495 26.51 -15.76 8.73
C ALA A 495 26.22 -16.67 7.54
N ILE A 496 26.04 -16.13 6.35
CA ILE A 496 25.83 -16.91 5.11
C ILE A 496 27.13 -17.50 4.52
N LYS A 497 28.29 -17.34 5.18
CA LYS A 497 29.61 -17.77 4.68
C LYS A 497 29.87 -17.32 3.23
N PRO A 498 29.81 -16.01 2.94
CA PRO A 498 29.79 -15.53 1.56
C PRO A 498 31.11 -15.81 0.82
N ALA A 499 31.04 -16.02 -0.49
CA ALA A 499 32.21 -16.02 -1.37
C ALA A 499 32.75 -14.60 -1.62
N ILE A 500 31.83 -13.60 -1.62
CA ILE A 500 32.13 -12.18 -1.75
C ILE A 500 31.44 -11.44 -0.61
N LEU A 501 32.19 -10.71 0.20
CA LEU A 501 31.71 -9.85 1.27
C LEU A 501 31.86 -8.40 0.89
N ILE A 502 30.77 -7.65 0.89
CA ILE A 502 30.72 -6.22 0.56
C ILE A 502 30.39 -5.45 1.85
N LEU A 503 31.25 -4.51 2.21
CA LEU A 503 31.13 -3.68 3.40
C LEU A 503 31.09 -2.20 2.98
N ASP A 504 29.92 -1.56 3.12
CA ASP A 504 29.77 -0.13 2.79
C ASP A 504 29.75 0.70 4.09
N ASP A 505 30.90 1.29 4.41
CA ASP A 505 31.11 2.17 5.59
C ASP A 505 30.64 1.58 6.93
N THR A 506 30.83 0.26 7.12
CA THR A 506 30.26 -0.52 8.22
C THR A 506 30.96 -0.34 9.57
N THR A 507 32.09 0.37 9.61
CA THR A 507 32.86 0.61 10.84
C THR A 507 32.95 2.08 11.23
N SER A 508 32.25 2.96 10.52
CA SER A 508 32.32 4.42 10.76
C SER A 508 31.81 4.86 12.13
N ALA A 509 30.84 4.12 12.70
CA ALA A 509 30.24 4.40 14.01
C ALA A 509 30.82 3.54 15.14
N VAL A 510 31.93 2.83 14.90
CA VAL A 510 32.60 1.95 15.86
C VAL A 510 33.91 2.61 16.34
N ASP A 511 34.29 2.37 17.59
CA ASP A 511 35.57 2.82 18.14
C ASP A 511 36.77 2.08 17.50
N MET A 512 37.95 2.68 17.60
CA MET A 512 39.15 2.17 16.93
C MET A 512 39.60 0.77 17.41
N GLU A 513 39.37 0.41 18.65
CA GLU A 513 39.73 -0.89 19.20
C GLU A 513 38.83 -1.98 18.63
N THR A 514 37.52 -1.74 18.63
CA THR A 514 36.53 -2.63 18.03
C THR A 514 36.72 -2.72 16.50
N GLU A 515 37.02 -1.62 15.82
CA GLU A 515 37.33 -1.63 14.39
C GLU A 515 38.53 -2.54 14.08
N LYS A 516 39.62 -2.41 14.85
CA LYS A 516 40.79 -3.26 14.70
C LYS A 516 40.46 -4.72 14.92
N TYR A 517 39.68 -5.04 15.96
CA TYR A 517 39.25 -6.42 16.23
C TYR A 517 38.45 -7.00 15.04
N ILE A 518 37.53 -6.23 14.49
CA ILE A 518 36.74 -6.64 13.31
C ILE A 518 37.65 -6.88 12.11
N GLN A 519 38.62 -6.00 11.84
CA GLN A 519 39.57 -6.16 10.73
C GLN A 519 40.42 -7.42 10.90
N ASP A 520 40.93 -7.69 12.11
CA ASP A 520 41.70 -8.88 12.41
C ASP A 520 40.84 -10.15 12.26
N SER A 521 39.56 -10.12 12.69
CA SER A 521 38.61 -11.20 12.47
C SER A 521 38.34 -11.46 10.99
N LEU A 522 38.16 -10.40 10.19
CA LEU A 522 37.93 -10.50 8.73
C LEU A 522 39.15 -11.04 7.97
N ARG A 523 40.38 -10.84 8.48
CA ARG A 523 41.59 -11.45 7.90
C ARG A 523 41.66 -12.94 8.15
N ASN A 524 41.18 -13.40 9.29
CA ASN A 524 41.30 -14.77 9.75
C ASN A 524 39.97 -15.54 9.63
N LEU A 525 39.16 -15.26 8.61
CA LEU A 525 37.94 -16.03 8.36
C LEU A 525 38.26 -17.48 8.07
N ASP A 526 37.48 -18.41 8.59
CA ASP A 526 37.60 -19.86 8.42
C ASP A 526 37.10 -20.37 7.07
N PHE A 527 36.66 -19.49 6.19
CA PHE A 527 36.23 -19.78 4.83
C PHE A 527 36.82 -18.78 3.81
N PRO A 528 37.06 -19.22 2.55
CA PRO A 528 37.57 -18.34 1.51
C PRO A 528 36.55 -17.27 1.16
N CYS A 529 36.98 -15.98 1.17
CA CYS A 529 36.08 -14.86 0.95
C CYS A 529 36.85 -13.67 0.34
N THR A 530 36.34 -13.15 -0.77
CA THR A 530 36.80 -11.88 -1.36
C THR A 530 36.09 -10.74 -0.65
N LYS A 531 36.86 -9.75 -0.18
CA LYS A 531 36.32 -8.65 0.61
C LYS A 531 36.41 -7.33 -0.16
N ILE A 532 35.31 -6.62 -0.29
CA ILE A 532 35.22 -5.32 -0.92
C ILE A 532 34.74 -4.34 0.15
N ILE A 533 35.61 -3.40 0.53
CA ILE A 533 35.37 -2.47 1.64
C ILE A 533 35.31 -1.06 1.10
N ILE A 534 34.15 -0.40 1.21
CA ILE A 534 34.09 1.04 1.03
C ILE A 534 34.41 1.69 2.38
N ALA A 535 35.44 2.50 2.42
CA ALA A 535 35.85 3.19 3.63
C ALA A 535 36.33 4.62 3.31
N GLN A 536 36.16 5.49 4.29
CA GLN A 536 36.65 6.88 4.25
C GLN A 536 37.93 7.07 5.07
N ARG A 537 38.24 6.08 5.94
CA ARG A 537 39.40 6.12 6.83
C ARG A 537 40.57 5.32 6.22
N ILE A 538 41.74 5.91 6.23
CA ILE A 538 42.96 5.22 5.80
C ILE A 538 43.28 4.01 6.69
N SER A 539 42.98 4.09 8.00
CA SER A 539 43.13 2.97 8.93
C SER A 539 42.44 1.70 8.47
N SER A 540 41.26 1.84 7.84
CA SER A 540 40.46 0.72 7.34
C SER A 540 40.93 0.18 5.99
N THR A 541 41.82 0.88 5.27
CA THR A 541 42.16 0.57 3.89
C THR A 541 43.64 0.22 3.68
N LYS A 542 44.53 0.66 4.57
CA LYS A 542 45.99 0.53 4.40
C LYS A 542 46.49 -0.90 4.22
N ASP A 543 45.79 -1.85 4.79
CA ASP A 543 46.13 -3.28 4.77
C ASP A 543 45.40 -4.06 3.68
N ALA A 544 44.68 -3.37 2.78
CA ALA A 544 44.06 -3.98 1.61
C ALA A 544 45.08 -4.39 0.55
N ASP A 545 44.85 -5.51 -0.13
CA ASP A 545 45.70 -5.98 -1.23
C ASP A 545 45.66 -5.01 -2.41
N VAL A 546 44.50 -4.38 -2.60
CA VAL A 546 44.32 -3.37 -3.65
C VAL A 546 43.46 -2.22 -3.11
N ILE A 547 43.86 -1.00 -3.37
CA ILE A 547 43.10 0.20 -3.08
C ILE A 547 42.72 0.85 -4.40
N ILE A 548 41.44 1.16 -4.58
CA ILE A 548 40.86 1.82 -5.76
C ILE A 548 40.36 3.20 -5.34
N ILE A 549 40.79 4.22 -6.01
CA ILE A 549 40.29 5.59 -5.83
C ILE A 549 39.32 5.92 -6.96
N LEU A 550 38.08 6.17 -6.57
CA LEU A 550 37.00 6.55 -7.47
C LEU A 550 36.74 8.06 -7.35
N ASP A 551 36.82 8.79 -8.45
CA ASP A 551 36.53 10.21 -8.53
C ASP A 551 35.67 10.50 -9.77
N ASP A 552 34.57 11.23 -9.58
CA ASP A 552 33.57 11.55 -10.62
C ASP A 552 33.25 10.36 -11.56
N GLY A 553 33.01 9.20 -10.93
CA GLY A 553 32.63 7.97 -11.64
C GLY A 553 33.78 7.24 -12.35
N LYS A 554 35.04 7.67 -12.22
CA LYS A 554 36.21 7.06 -12.86
C LYS A 554 37.20 6.57 -11.83
N ILE A 555 37.93 5.52 -12.18
CA ILE A 555 39.11 5.09 -11.41
C ILE A 555 40.30 6.00 -11.75
N THR A 556 40.72 6.78 -10.76
CA THR A 556 41.86 7.71 -10.94
C THR A 556 43.16 7.11 -10.44
N GLU A 557 43.11 6.30 -9.39
CA GLU A 557 44.30 5.63 -8.83
C GLU A 557 43.94 4.20 -8.44
N MET A 558 44.87 3.28 -8.64
CA MET A 558 44.79 1.89 -8.21
C MET A 558 46.17 1.36 -7.87
N GLY A 559 46.28 0.61 -6.76
CA GLY A 559 47.53 0.01 -6.30
C GLY A 559 47.48 -0.37 -4.83
N THR A 560 48.62 -0.81 -4.30
CA THR A 560 48.83 -1.05 -2.86
C THR A 560 49.02 0.25 -2.10
N HIS A 561 48.97 0.21 -0.76
CA HIS A 561 49.23 1.37 0.08
C HIS A 561 50.54 2.07 -0.27
N ASP A 562 51.64 1.30 -0.36
CA ASP A 562 52.97 1.83 -0.61
C ASP A 562 53.09 2.44 -2.01
N GLU A 563 52.52 1.80 -3.03
CA GLU A 563 52.48 2.31 -4.40
C GLU A 563 51.74 3.64 -4.51
N LEU A 564 50.59 3.76 -3.82
CA LEU A 564 49.78 4.98 -3.84
C LEU A 564 50.41 6.12 -3.03
N ILE A 565 51.09 5.80 -1.94
CA ILE A 565 51.93 6.79 -1.21
C ILE A 565 53.05 7.32 -2.11
N ALA A 566 53.73 6.44 -2.87
CA ALA A 566 54.80 6.83 -3.78
C ALA A 566 54.32 7.69 -4.94
N LYS A 567 53.09 7.47 -5.44
CA LYS A 567 52.46 8.27 -6.52
C LYS A 567 52.14 9.70 -6.12
N LYS A 568 52.01 9.98 -4.81
CA LYS A 568 51.69 11.33 -4.27
C LYS A 568 50.38 11.94 -4.83
N GLY A 569 49.42 11.11 -5.19
CA GLY A 569 48.11 11.50 -5.73
C GLY A 569 47.07 11.85 -4.67
N TYR A 570 45.79 11.54 -4.97
CA TYR A 570 44.65 11.77 -4.06
C TYR A 570 44.80 10.97 -2.76
N TYR A 571 45.16 9.66 -2.88
CA TYR A 571 45.33 8.80 -1.71
C TYR A 571 46.41 9.36 -0.75
N TYR A 572 47.53 9.81 -1.26
CA TYR A 572 48.58 10.43 -0.45
C TYR A 572 48.11 11.70 0.26
N LYS A 573 47.35 12.54 -0.44
CA LYS A 573 46.78 13.76 0.17
C LYS A 573 45.87 13.40 1.35
N MET A 574 44.96 12.40 1.19
CA MET A 574 44.07 11.93 2.24
C MET A 574 44.86 11.31 3.40
N PHE A 575 45.91 10.51 3.10
CA PHE A 575 46.78 9.94 4.11
C PHE A 575 47.44 11.04 4.97
N LYS A 576 47.96 12.08 4.31
CA LYS A 576 48.61 13.21 5.00
C LYS A 576 47.61 13.98 5.86
N LEU A 577 46.44 14.28 5.34
CA LEU A 577 45.38 14.97 6.08
C LEU A 577 44.91 14.19 7.31
N GLN A 578 44.80 12.86 7.21
CA GLN A 578 44.34 12.04 8.36
C GLN A 578 45.45 11.79 9.39
N ASN A 579 46.71 11.76 8.99
CA ASN A 579 47.85 11.56 9.90
C ASN A 579 48.42 12.88 10.47
N ASP A 580 48.47 13.94 9.66
CA ASP A 580 49.04 15.25 10.07
C ASP A 580 47.95 16.22 10.60
N GLY A 581 46.68 15.97 10.30
CA GLY A 581 45.57 16.93 10.43
C GLY A 581 45.06 17.18 11.84
N PHE A 582 45.62 16.57 12.87
CA PHE A 582 45.29 16.90 14.29
C PHE A 582 46.48 17.46 15.08
N GLY A 583 47.57 17.81 14.43
CA GLY A 583 48.81 18.07 15.13
C GLY A 583 49.46 19.44 14.97
N LYS A 584 49.16 20.30 14.01
CA LYS A 584 49.82 21.62 13.91
C LYS A 584 49.11 22.62 13.00
N GLU A 585 47.96 23.13 13.39
CA GLU A 585 47.50 24.48 12.96
C GLU A 585 46.39 24.95 13.89
N ALA A 586 46.74 25.13 15.17
CA ALA A 586 46.00 25.93 16.12
C ALA A 586 47.01 26.61 17.06
N VAL A 587 47.78 27.57 16.52
CA VAL A 587 48.34 28.68 17.26
C VAL A 587 48.18 29.93 16.42
#